data_552969d92b30a2604e4f53c32a17e7fd
#
_entry.id   552969d92b30a2604e4f53c32a17e7fd
#
_cell.length_a   1.000
_cell.length_b   1.000
_cell.length_c   1.000
_cell.angle_alpha   90.00
_cell.angle_beta   90.00
_cell.angle_gamma   90.00
#
_symmetry.space_group_name_H-M   'P 1'
#
loop_
_entity.id
_entity.type
_entity.pdbx_description
1 polymer ?
#
loop_
_entity_poly.entity_id
_entity_poly.type
_entity_poly.pdbx_seq_one_letter_code
_entity_poly.pdbx_strand_id
1 'polypeptide(L)'
;MTESEIDRLHELLELQSNCGKSISRAEYKSVDFDFHYCIVLGSHNDRLIRMLSRDLFELVHFYRKKFSGSGPRPDQALIEHTEIVAAIARRDGEMAEVMMRHHIRSAREHAKKSFTTEHHTIPGSLDK
;
A
#
# COMPACT_ATOMS: atom_id res chain seq x y z
N MET A 1 -13.73 11.17 -7.61
CA MET A 1 -13.79 9.72 -7.88
C MET A 1 -15.22 9.32 -8.17
N THR A 2 -15.43 8.55 -9.22
CA THR A 2 -16.76 8.10 -9.63
C THR A 2 -17.22 6.90 -8.81
N GLU A 3 -18.53 6.62 -8.88
CA GLU A 3 -19.07 5.42 -8.21
C GLU A 3 -18.43 4.15 -8.73
N SER A 4 -18.20 4.08 -10.04
CA SER A 4 -17.55 2.93 -10.66
C SER A 4 -16.13 2.72 -10.13
N GLU A 5 -15.41 3.80 -9.94
CA GLU A 5 -14.05 3.74 -9.37
C GLU A 5 -14.07 3.29 -7.90
N ILE A 6 -15.06 3.76 -7.16
CA ILE A 6 -15.24 3.32 -5.77
C ILE A 6 -15.59 1.83 -5.71
N ASP A 7 -16.45 1.38 -6.61
CA ASP A 7 -16.79 -0.04 -6.70
C ASP A 7 -15.54 -0.89 -6.96
N ARG A 8 -14.65 -0.39 -7.81
CA ARG A 8 -13.38 -1.08 -8.08
C ARG A 8 -12.53 -1.18 -6.83
N LEU A 9 -12.51 -0.13 -6.00
CA LEU A 9 -11.78 -0.17 -4.73
C LEU A 9 -12.35 -1.25 -3.81
N HIS A 10 -13.68 -1.39 -3.76
CA HIS A 10 -14.30 -2.46 -2.96
C HIS A 10 -13.92 -3.84 -3.46
N GLU A 11 -13.87 -4.03 -4.78
CA GLU A 11 -13.42 -5.30 -5.36
C GLU A 11 -11.98 -5.62 -4.94
N LEU A 12 -11.11 -4.61 -4.99
CA LEU A 12 -9.71 -4.80 -4.61
C LEU A 12 -9.56 -5.10 -3.13
N LEU A 13 -10.40 -4.51 -2.27
CA LEU A 13 -10.41 -4.86 -0.86
C LEU A 13 -10.78 -6.33 -0.64
N GLU A 14 -11.77 -6.82 -1.39
CA GLU A 14 -12.19 -8.19 -1.27
C GLU A 14 -11.06 -9.14 -1.69
N LEU A 15 -10.36 -8.82 -2.77
CA LEU A 15 -9.20 -9.61 -3.19
C LEU A 15 -8.11 -9.60 -2.11
N GLN A 16 -7.87 -8.45 -1.50
CA GLN A 16 -6.86 -8.35 -0.44
C GLN A 16 -7.22 -9.21 0.77
N SER A 17 -8.50 -9.32 1.08
CA SER A 17 -8.95 -10.12 2.22
C SER A 17 -8.70 -11.63 2.02
N ASN A 18 -8.41 -12.03 0.79
CA ASN A 18 -8.16 -13.42 0.46
C ASN A 18 -6.67 -13.78 0.40
N CYS A 19 -5.79 -12.87 0.83
CA CYS A 19 -4.36 -13.14 0.86
C CYS A 19 -4.06 -14.34 1.76
N GLY A 20 -3.31 -15.29 1.22
CA GLY A 20 -2.99 -16.52 1.93
C GLY A 20 -4.07 -17.56 1.83
N LYS A 21 -5.20 -17.27 1.21
CA LYS A 21 -6.31 -18.19 0.99
C LYS A 21 -6.43 -18.51 -0.49
N SER A 22 -7.19 -17.66 -1.23
CA SER A 22 -7.35 -17.86 -2.67
C SER A 22 -6.34 -17.10 -3.50
N ILE A 23 -5.59 -16.16 -2.92
CA ILE A 23 -4.51 -15.48 -3.64
C ILE A 23 -3.19 -15.64 -2.89
N SER A 24 -2.10 -15.70 -3.64
CA SER A 24 -0.75 -15.82 -3.11
C SER A 24 -0.23 -14.46 -2.65
N ARG A 25 0.91 -14.46 -1.97
CA ARG A 25 1.58 -13.20 -1.59
C ARG A 25 1.98 -12.37 -2.79
N ALA A 26 2.42 -13.01 -3.86
CA ALA A 26 2.80 -12.29 -5.08
C ALA A 26 1.58 -11.60 -5.70
N GLU A 27 0.46 -12.32 -5.75
CA GLU A 27 -0.79 -11.74 -6.22
C GLU A 27 -1.25 -10.61 -5.32
N TYR A 28 -1.10 -10.77 -4.00
CA TYR A 28 -1.45 -9.71 -3.06
C TYR A 28 -0.67 -8.42 -3.35
N LYS A 29 0.62 -8.53 -3.62
CA LYS A 29 1.44 -7.34 -3.92
C LYS A 29 0.92 -6.61 -5.15
N SER A 30 0.49 -7.36 -6.16
CA SER A 30 -0.09 -6.79 -7.37
C SER A 30 -1.42 -6.09 -7.08
N VAL A 31 -2.26 -6.72 -6.28
CA VAL A 31 -3.56 -6.15 -5.88
C VAL A 31 -3.36 -4.90 -5.04
N ASP A 32 -2.40 -4.93 -4.13
CA ASP A 32 -2.06 -3.78 -3.29
C ASP A 32 -1.59 -2.59 -4.14
N PHE A 33 -0.77 -2.85 -5.14
CA PHE A 33 -0.34 -1.81 -6.08
C PHE A 33 -1.54 -1.23 -6.83
N ASP A 34 -2.41 -2.10 -7.34
CA ASP A 34 -3.59 -1.69 -8.07
C ASP A 34 -4.52 -0.84 -7.21
N PHE A 35 -4.65 -1.18 -5.94
CA PHE A 35 -5.46 -0.43 -5.00
C PHE A 35 -4.99 1.03 -4.92
N HIS A 36 -3.70 1.21 -4.68
CA HIS A 36 -3.14 2.55 -4.58
C HIS A 36 -3.20 3.30 -5.90
N TYR A 37 -2.97 2.61 -7.00
CA TYR A 37 -3.02 3.20 -8.33
C TYR A 37 -4.43 3.69 -8.66
N CYS A 38 -5.46 2.91 -8.30
CA CYS A 38 -6.84 3.31 -8.51
C CYS A 38 -7.18 4.60 -7.78
N ILE A 39 -6.64 4.79 -6.58
CA ILE A 39 -6.87 6.03 -5.84
C ILE A 39 -6.20 7.21 -6.56
N VAL A 40 -4.98 7.01 -7.04
CA VAL A 40 -4.27 8.05 -7.80
C VAL A 40 -5.04 8.43 -9.05
N LEU A 41 -5.49 7.44 -9.83
CA LEU A 41 -6.28 7.70 -11.04
C LEU A 41 -7.59 8.38 -10.70
N GLY A 42 -8.20 8.01 -9.58
CA GLY A 42 -9.46 8.59 -9.13
C GLY A 42 -9.36 10.04 -8.71
N SER A 43 -8.16 10.59 -8.59
CA SER A 43 -7.96 12.01 -8.33
C SER A 43 -8.37 12.87 -9.53
N HIS A 44 -8.37 12.27 -10.73
CA HIS A 44 -8.62 12.96 -12.00
C HIS A 44 -7.72 14.18 -12.19
N ASN A 45 -6.54 14.14 -11.60
CA ASN A 45 -5.54 15.20 -11.68
C ASN A 45 -4.36 14.69 -12.48
N ASP A 46 -4.27 15.13 -13.73
CA ASP A 46 -3.26 14.62 -14.68
C ASP A 46 -1.83 14.81 -14.21
N ARG A 47 -1.55 15.94 -13.58
CA ARG A 47 -0.21 16.22 -13.07
C ARG A 47 0.15 15.26 -11.95
N LEU A 48 -0.77 15.06 -11.02
CA LEU A 48 -0.57 14.15 -9.90
C LEU A 48 -0.42 12.71 -10.39
N ILE A 49 -1.27 12.31 -11.34
CA ILE A 49 -1.21 10.97 -11.93
C ILE A 49 0.14 10.73 -12.58
N ARG A 50 0.63 11.67 -13.37
CA ARG A 50 1.94 11.50 -14.02
C ARG A 50 3.07 11.40 -13.01
N MET A 51 3.05 12.28 -12.00
CA MET A 51 4.10 12.31 -10.99
C MET A 51 4.16 11.00 -10.19
N LEU A 52 3.01 10.51 -9.74
CA LEU A 52 2.95 9.33 -8.90
C LEU A 52 3.05 8.03 -9.68
N SER A 53 2.53 8.00 -10.92
CA SER A 53 2.55 6.76 -11.70
C SER A 53 3.93 6.41 -12.20
N ARG A 54 4.69 7.41 -12.64
CA ARG A 54 5.98 7.15 -13.26
C ARG A 54 7.11 7.04 -12.25
N ASP A 55 7.26 8.05 -11.41
CA ASP A 55 8.46 8.15 -10.57
C ASP A 55 8.27 7.52 -9.19
N LEU A 56 7.15 7.86 -8.55
CA LEU A 56 6.95 7.48 -7.16
C LEU A 56 6.59 5.99 -7.02
N PHE A 57 5.73 5.47 -7.90
CA PHE A 57 5.38 4.06 -7.84
C PHE A 57 6.57 3.17 -8.18
N GLU A 58 7.41 3.58 -9.12
CA GLU A 58 8.62 2.82 -9.44
C GLU A 58 9.56 2.80 -8.25
N LEU A 59 9.72 3.95 -7.59
CA LEU A 59 10.58 4.05 -6.43
C LEU A 59 10.06 3.20 -5.27
N VAL A 60 8.76 3.30 -4.99
CA VAL A 60 8.13 2.51 -3.92
C VAL A 60 8.25 1.01 -4.23
N HIS A 61 8.01 0.63 -5.47
CA HIS A 61 8.13 -0.76 -5.90
C HIS A 61 9.56 -1.26 -5.73
N PHE A 62 10.54 -0.44 -6.10
CA PHE A 62 11.96 -0.77 -5.93
C PHE A 62 12.28 -1.02 -4.46
N TYR A 63 11.86 -0.12 -3.58
CA TYR A 63 12.13 -0.26 -2.16
C TYR A 63 11.45 -1.49 -1.57
N ARG A 64 10.22 -1.76 -1.95
CA ARG A 64 9.50 -2.95 -1.50
C ARG A 64 10.20 -4.22 -1.93
N LYS A 65 10.71 -4.25 -3.15
CA LYS A 65 11.42 -5.39 -3.66
C LYS A 65 12.75 -5.59 -2.93
N LYS A 66 13.48 -4.50 -2.71
CA LYS A 66 14.78 -4.54 -2.04
C LYS A 66 14.66 -4.98 -0.57
N PHE A 67 13.60 -4.56 0.08
CA PHE A 67 13.37 -4.89 1.49
C PHE A 67 12.25 -5.91 1.66
N SER A 68 12.13 -6.81 0.71
CA SER A 68 11.05 -7.79 0.69
C SER A 68 11.10 -8.79 1.84
N GLY A 69 12.23 -8.88 2.54
CA GLY A 69 12.34 -9.71 3.74
C GLY A 69 11.34 -9.32 4.82
N SER A 70 10.92 -8.06 4.83
CA SER A 70 9.93 -7.58 5.78
C SER A 70 8.54 -8.11 5.48
N GLY A 71 8.28 -8.48 4.22
CA GLY A 71 7.00 -8.97 3.78
C GLY A 71 5.87 -7.96 3.89
N PRO A 72 4.74 -8.23 3.26
CA PRO A 72 3.56 -7.42 3.46
C PRO A 72 2.94 -7.72 4.82
N ARG A 73 2.19 -6.75 5.34
CA ARG A 73 1.40 -6.93 6.56
C ARG A 73 -0.08 -6.84 6.18
N PRO A 74 -0.59 -7.87 5.48
CA PRO A 74 -1.89 -7.78 4.82
C PRO A 74 -3.06 -7.54 5.77
N ASP A 75 -3.02 -8.08 6.98
CA ASP A 75 -4.12 -7.91 7.92
C ASP A 75 -4.26 -6.47 8.36
N GLN A 76 -3.13 -5.85 8.73
CA GLN A 76 -3.13 -4.45 9.15
C GLN A 76 -3.44 -3.53 7.98
N ALA A 77 -2.86 -3.81 6.81
CA ALA A 77 -3.12 -3.03 5.62
C ALA A 77 -4.59 -3.08 5.21
N LEU A 78 -5.21 -4.23 5.33
CA LEU A 78 -6.63 -4.38 4.99
C LEU A 78 -7.51 -3.48 5.88
N ILE A 79 -7.23 -3.44 7.17
CA ILE A 79 -7.95 -2.57 8.10
C ILE A 79 -7.80 -1.11 7.65
N GLU A 80 -6.58 -0.70 7.38
CA GLU A 80 -6.28 0.67 6.98
C GLU A 80 -6.92 1.03 5.63
N HIS A 81 -6.81 0.13 4.66
CA HIS A 81 -7.42 0.35 3.35
C HIS A 81 -8.93 0.44 3.43
N THR A 82 -9.55 -0.39 4.27
CA THR A 82 -11.00 -0.38 4.45
C THR A 82 -11.48 0.97 5.00
N GLU A 83 -10.74 1.53 5.94
CA GLU A 83 -11.07 2.83 6.51
C GLU A 83 -10.92 3.94 5.46
N ILE A 84 -9.89 3.86 4.61
CA ILE A 84 -9.68 4.83 3.53
C ILE A 84 -10.86 4.78 2.55
N VAL A 85 -11.24 3.59 2.12
CA VAL A 85 -12.34 3.44 1.16
C VAL A 85 -13.65 3.91 1.75
N ALA A 86 -13.89 3.63 3.03
CA ALA A 86 -15.10 4.11 3.70
C ALA A 86 -15.18 5.63 3.67
N ALA A 87 -14.06 6.31 3.93
CA ALA A 87 -14.02 7.77 3.88
C ALA A 87 -14.26 8.29 2.46
N ILE A 88 -13.65 7.65 1.46
CA ILE A 88 -13.85 8.02 0.06
C ILE A 88 -15.32 7.84 -0.34
N ALA A 89 -15.93 6.72 0.05
CA ALA A 89 -17.32 6.42 -0.28
C ALA A 89 -18.28 7.43 0.33
N ARG A 90 -17.96 7.94 1.52
CA ARG A 90 -18.74 9.00 2.17
C ARG A 90 -18.46 10.37 1.57
N ARG A 91 -17.54 10.47 0.65
CA ARG A 91 -17.10 11.76 0.07
C ARG A 91 -16.45 12.67 1.11
N ASP A 92 -15.82 12.07 2.11
CA ASP A 92 -15.10 12.80 3.16
C ASP A 92 -13.62 12.82 2.79
N GLY A 93 -13.25 13.79 1.96
CA GLY A 93 -11.87 13.91 1.46
C GLY A 93 -10.85 14.21 2.56
N GLU A 94 -11.25 14.99 3.56
CA GLU A 94 -10.35 15.31 4.65
C GLU A 94 -10.01 14.06 5.46
N MET A 95 -11.02 13.26 5.78
CA MET A 95 -10.78 12.02 6.52
C MET A 95 -10.01 11.02 5.68
N ALA A 96 -10.31 10.93 4.38
CA ALA A 96 -9.57 10.04 3.48
C ALA A 96 -8.07 10.40 3.47
N GLU A 97 -7.76 11.69 3.45
CA GLU A 97 -6.38 12.15 3.50
C GLU A 97 -5.69 11.74 4.80
N VAL A 98 -6.35 11.97 5.93
CA VAL A 98 -5.80 11.61 7.24
C VAL A 98 -5.53 10.11 7.32
N MET A 99 -6.49 9.30 6.86
CA MET A 99 -6.38 7.85 6.89
C MET A 99 -5.26 7.36 5.97
N MET A 100 -5.13 7.94 4.77
CA MET A 100 -4.05 7.56 3.86
C MET A 100 -2.69 7.98 4.42
N ARG A 101 -2.59 9.16 4.99
CA ARG A 101 -1.34 9.62 5.61
C ARG A 101 -0.92 8.70 6.74
N HIS A 102 -1.87 8.30 7.58
CA HIS A 102 -1.62 7.33 8.65
C HIS A 102 -1.15 6.00 8.09
N HIS A 103 -1.82 5.51 7.05
CA HIS A 103 -1.48 4.24 6.41
C HIS A 103 -0.05 4.25 5.86
N ILE A 104 0.31 5.29 5.14
CA ILE A 104 1.66 5.41 4.56
C ILE A 104 2.71 5.46 5.66
N ARG A 105 2.45 6.22 6.72
CA ARG A 105 3.36 6.32 7.85
C ARG A 105 3.54 4.97 8.54
N SER A 106 2.44 4.27 8.76
CA SER A 106 2.44 2.96 9.38
C SER A 106 3.22 1.94 8.55
N ALA A 107 3.01 1.95 7.23
CA ALA A 107 3.74 1.07 6.32
C ALA A 107 5.24 1.38 6.33
N ARG A 108 5.59 2.65 6.38
CA ARG A 108 6.99 3.07 6.45
C ARG A 108 7.64 2.59 7.74
N GLU A 109 6.96 2.73 8.86
CA GLU A 109 7.50 2.27 10.15
C GLU A 109 7.69 0.76 10.18
N HIS A 110 6.76 0.03 9.58
CA HIS A 110 6.88 -1.42 9.46
C HIS A 110 8.11 -1.79 8.62
N ALA A 111 8.31 -1.12 7.50
CA ALA A 111 9.46 -1.37 6.63
C ALA A 111 10.77 -1.04 7.33
N LYS A 112 10.81 0.05 8.08
CA LYS A 112 11.99 0.44 8.86
C LYS A 112 12.36 -0.61 9.89
N LYS A 113 11.40 -1.10 10.62
CA LYS A 113 11.64 -2.12 11.65
C LYS A 113 12.25 -3.38 11.04
N SER A 114 11.67 -3.84 9.94
CA SER A 114 12.16 -5.02 9.26
C SER A 114 13.57 -4.82 8.71
N PHE A 115 13.82 -3.66 8.11
CA PHE A 115 15.15 -3.32 7.61
C PHE A 115 16.18 -3.26 8.72
N THR A 116 15.84 -2.63 9.84
CA THR A 116 16.72 -2.52 10.98
C THR A 116 17.05 -3.89 11.56
N THR A 117 16.07 -4.77 11.64
CA THR A 117 16.27 -6.13 12.14
C THR A 117 17.22 -6.89 11.23
N GLU A 118 17.04 -6.83 9.93
CA GLU A 118 17.92 -7.48 8.96
C GLU A 118 19.32 -6.90 9.02
N HIS A 119 19.43 -5.59 9.13
CA HIS A 119 20.71 -4.91 9.23
C HIS A 119 21.44 -5.29 10.51
N HIS A 120 20.69 -5.44 11.59
CA HIS A 120 21.26 -5.84 12.88
C HIS A 120 21.88 -7.23 12.80
N THR A 121 21.25 -8.13 12.09
CA THR A 121 21.73 -9.50 11.96
C THR A 121 23.01 -9.55 11.13
N ILE A 122 23.07 -8.82 10.03
CA ILE A 122 24.23 -8.84 9.13
C ILE A 122 25.45 -8.16 9.76
N PRO A 123 25.34 -6.92 10.28
CA PRO A 123 26.51 -6.27 10.89
C PRO A 123 27.09 -7.04 12.07
N GLY A 124 26.22 -7.68 12.83
CA GLY A 124 26.66 -8.48 13.95
C GLY A 124 27.59 -9.61 13.54
N SER A 125 27.37 -10.17 12.37
CA SER A 125 28.24 -11.23 11.86
C SER A 125 29.50 -10.66 11.22
N LEU A 126 29.46 -9.43 10.76
CA LEU A 126 30.63 -8.80 10.14
C LEU A 126 31.64 -8.27 11.14
N ASP A 127 31.19 -7.97 12.32
CA ASP A 127 32.04 -7.41 13.35
C ASP A 127 33.06 -8.42 13.88
N LYS A 128 33.03 -9.58 13.35
CA LYS A 128 34.02 -10.63 13.67
C LYS A 128 35.20 -10.61 12.74
#